data_e58181203b6d5e8a80bc88260ae6a180
#
_entry.id   e58181203b6d5e8a80bc88260ae6a180
#
_cell.length_a   1.000
_cell.length_b   1.000
_cell.length_c   1.000
_cell.angle_alpha   90.00
_cell.angle_beta   90.00
_cell.angle_gamma   90.00
#
_symmetry.space_group_name_H-M   'P 1'
#
loop_
_entity.id
_entity.type
_entity.pdbx_description
1 polymer ?
#
loop_
_entity_poly.entity_id
_entity_poly.type
_entity_poly.pdbx_seq_one_letter_code
_entity_poly.pdbx_strand_id
1 'polypeptide(L)'
;MKVHFDRTYNHPMEAVWAALTDARAIRQWWVDTDFRAEPGHEFFFRDKPQGKWDGVVRGRVLEVEPGRRVRFTWDGGGHQTVVEFRLEPAEGGGTRLLLSHDGFRGLSGLFLATMLRFGWGKYVNTILPETAKHLADKGFGVPFDRPSKAATVGIAASA
;
A
#
# COMPACT_ATOMS: atom_id res chain seq x y z
N MET A 1 13.75 -0.92 13.18
CA MET A 1 13.66 -1.93 12.11
C MET A 1 12.94 -1.36 10.91
N LYS A 2 13.35 -1.72 9.73
CA LYS A 2 12.79 -1.23 8.46
C LYS A 2 12.26 -2.39 7.64
N VAL A 3 11.04 -2.26 7.13
CA VAL A 3 10.50 -3.16 6.12
C VAL A 3 10.80 -2.56 4.76
N HIS A 4 11.38 -3.33 3.86
CA HIS A 4 11.79 -2.86 2.54
C HIS A 4 11.50 -3.90 1.47
N PHE A 5 10.96 -3.45 0.34
CA PHE A 5 10.74 -4.25 -0.86
C PHE A 5 11.24 -3.52 -2.09
N ASP A 6 11.78 -4.30 -3.02
CA ASP A 6 12.23 -3.85 -4.34
C ASP A 6 11.65 -4.83 -5.37
N ARG A 7 10.73 -4.34 -6.19
CA ARG A 7 10.01 -5.16 -7.18
C ARG A 7 9.96 -4.46 -8.53
N THR A 8 10.10 -5.23 -9.59
CA THR A 8 9.94 -4.74 -10.95
C THR A 8 8.70 -5.37 -11.58
N TYR A 9 7.84 -4.53 -12.14
CA TYR A 9 6.60 -4.93 -12.78
C TYR A 9 6.63 -4.63 -14.27
N ASN A 10 6.05 -5.51 -15.07
CA ASN A 10 5.90 -5.32 -16.50
C ASN A 10 4.64 -4.50 -16.84
N HIS A 11 4.45 -3.40 -16.11
CA HIS A 11 3.30 -2.50 -16.24
C HIS A 11 3.77 -1.05 -16.25
N PRO A 12 3.07 -0.13 -16.97
CA PRO A 12 3.50 1.27 -17.06
C PRO A 12 3.39 1.99 -15.73
N MET A 13 4.23 3.01 -15.55
CA MET A 13 4.29 3.79 -14.30
C MET A 13 2.95 4.42 -13.93
N GLU A 14 2.17 4.89 -14.90
CA GLU A 14 0.83 5.45 -14.65
C GLU A 14 -0.11 4.45 -13.98
N ALA A 15 -0.10 3.19 -14.43
CA ALA A 15 -0.93 2.14 -13.86
C ALA A 15 -0.48 1.75 -12.46
N VAL A 16 0.81 1.62 -12.23
CA VAL A 16 1.36 1.31 -10.91
C VAL A 16 1.10 2.44 -9.93
N TRP A 17 1.31 3.69 -10.34
CA TRP A 17 1.02 4.85 -9.51
C TRP A 17 -0.46 4.93 -9.13
N ALA A 18 -1.36 4.75 -10.09
CA ALA A 18 -2.79 4.73 -9.83
C ALA A 18 -3.20 3.59 -8.89
N ALA A 19 -2.63 2.40 -9.06
CA ALA A 19 -2.88 1.28 -8.17
C ALA A 19 -2.46 1.56 -6.72
N LEU A 20 -1.36 2.29 -6.53
CA LEU A 20 -0.84 2.67 -5.22
C LEU A 20 -1.63 3.80 -4.55
N THR A 21 -2.14 4.76 -5.32
CA THR A 21 -2.55 6.07 -4.77
C THR A 21 -4.00 6.42 -5.04
N ASP A 22 -4.66 5.78 -5.99
CA ASP A 22 -6.05 6.08 -6.29
C ASP A 22 -6.98 5.29 -5.35
N ALA A 23 -7.81 6.01 -4.59
CA ALA A 23 -8.72 5.41 -3.63
C ALA A 23 -9.68 4.41 -4.26
N ARG A 24 -10.10 4.63 -5.52
CA ARG A 24 -10.97 3.69 -6.24
C ARG A 24 -10.32 2.33 -6.44
N ALA A 25 -9.02 2.32 -6.78
CA ALA A 25 -8.25 1.09 -6.93
C ALA A 25 -7.99 0.43 -5.57
N ILE A 26 -7.58 1.19 -4.59
CA ILE A 26 -7.30 0.68 -3.25
C ILE A 26 -8.54 0.03 -2.63
N ARG A 27 -9.71 0.68 -2.73
CA ARG A 27 -10.98 0.13 -2.22
C ARG A 27 -11.39 -1.16 -2.89
N GLN A 28 -11.11 -1.30 -4.17
CA GLN A 28 -11.52 -2.51 -4.90
C GLN A 28 -10.63 -3.72 -4.61
N TRP A 29 -9.34 -3.51 -4.46
CA TRP A 29 -8.37 -4.58 -4.37
C TRP A 29 -7.79 -4.82 -2.99
N TRP A 30 -7.82 -3.84 -2.12
CA TRP A 30 -7.14 -3.93 -0.84
C TRP A 30 -8.05 -3.58 0.34
N VAL A 31 -8.21 -2.32 0.67
CA VAL A 31 -8.93 -1.86 1.88
C VAL A 31 -9.76 -0.62 1.58
N ASP A 32 -10.74 -0.34 2.45
CA ASP A 32 -11.47 0.92 2.40
C ASP A 32 -10.56 2.09 2.76
N THR A 33 -10.67 3.18 2.01
CA THR A 33 -9.81 4.35 2.17
C THR A 33 -10.40 5.60 1.52
N ASP A 34 -9.96 6.75 1.99
CA ASP A 34 -10.13 8.06 1.37
C ASP A 34 -8.78 8.67 0.91
N PHE A 35 -7.78 7.81 0.67
CA PHE A 35 -6.43 8.22 0.31
C PHE A 35 -6.41 9.13 -0.92
N ARG A 36 -5.63 10.20 -0.85
CA ARG A 36 -5.25 11.06 -1.97
C ARG A 36 -3.78 11.42 -1.84
N ALA A 37 -3.05 11.38 -2.95
CA ALA A 37 -1.64 11.74 -2.98
C ALA A 37 -1.49 13.27 -3.05
N GLU A 38 -1.93 13.95 -2.00
CA GLU A 38 -1.84 15.40 -1.82
C GLU A 38 -1.14 15.71 -0.49
N PRO A 39 -0.10 16.54 -0.48
CA PRO A 39 0.59 16.91 0.76
C PRO A 39 -0.38 17.47 1.80
N GLY A 40 -0.28 16.97 3.03
CA GLY A 40 -1.13 17.38 4.14
C GLY A 40 -2.48 16.69 4.24
N HIS A 41 -2.88 15.89 3.24
CA HIS A 41 -4.14 15.14 3.31
C HIS A 41 -4.09 14.11 4.42
N GLU A 42 -5.06 14.14 5.32
CA GLU A 42 -5.27 13.15 6.35
C GLU A 42 -6.20 12.06 5.81
N PHE A 43 -5.84 10.80 6.02
CA PHE A 43 -6.55 9.66 5.45
C PHE A 43 -6.63 8.50 6.44
N PHE A 44 -7.42 7.51 6.08
CA PHE A 44 -7.49 6.23 6.77
C PHE A 44 -7.36 5.06 5.79
N PHE A 45 -6.87 3.94 6.31
CA PHE A 45 -7.07 2.60 5.74
C PHE A 45 -7.91 1.81 6.74
N ARG A 46 -9.03 1.25 6.28
CA ARG A 46 -9.94 0.50 7.13
C ARG A 46 -10.06 -0.93 6.67
N ASP A 47 -9.78 -1.83 7.59
CA ASP A 47 -9.98 -3.27 7.45
C ASP A 47 -10.91 -3.75 8.57
N LYS A 48 -11.12 -5.05 8.68
CA LYS A 48 -11.94 -5.62 9.73
C LYS A 48 -11.29 -5.44 11.10
N PRO A 49 -12.04 -5.04 12.13
CA PRO A 49 -11.53 -5.01 13.49
C PRO A 49 -11.02 -6.39 13.92
N GLN A 50 -9.93 -6.42 14.68
CA GLN A 50 -9.34 -7.65 15.21
C GLN A 50 -8.88 -7.43 16.66
N GLY A 51 -9.32 -8.28 17.57
CA GLY A 51 -8.98 -8.14 18.97
C GLY A 51 -9.37 -6.78 19.53
N LYS A 52 -8.42 -6.06 20.11
CA LYS A 52 -8.62 -4.69 20.62
C LYS A 52 -8.36 -3.59 19.58
N TRP A 53 -7.89 -3.96 18.41
CA TRP A 53 -7.66 -3.01 17.33
C TRP A 53 -8.94 -2.74 16.54
N ASP A 54 -9.24 -1.47 16.29
CA ASP A 54 -10.46 -1.03 15.60
C ASP A 54 -10.46 -1.27 14.07
N GLY A 55 -9.39 -1.82 13.52
CA GLY A 55 -9.25 -2.08 12.09
C GLY A 55 -8.79 -0.89 11.27
N VAL A 56 -8.48 0.24 11.91
CA VAL A 56 -8.19 1.49 11.22
C VAL A 56 -6.73 1.89 11.40
N VAL A 57 -6.07 2.17 10.29
CA VAL A 57 -4.80 2.88 10.24
C VAL A 57 -5.09 4.32 9.82
N ARG A 58 -4.53 5.26 10.55
CA ARG A 58 -4.64 6.69 10.24
C ARG A 58 -3.30 7.21 9.76
N GLY A 59 -3.33 8.16 8.84
CA GLY A 59 -2.10 8.72 8.32
C GLY A 59 -2.28 10.11 7.77
N ARG A 60 -1.15 10.70 7.42
CA ARG A 60 -1.05 12.00 6.77
C ARG A 60 -0.02 11.94 5.67
N VAL A 61 -0.35 12.45 4.51
CA VAL A 61 0.59 12.56 3.40
C VAL A 61 1.60 13.68 3.71
N LEU A 62 2.88 13.35 3.66
CA LEU A 62 3.98 14.25 3.97
C LEU A 62 4.56 14.91 2.71
N GLU A 63 4.87 14.11 1.71
CA GLU A 63 5.54 14.54 0.48
C GLU A 63 4.99 13.79 -0.72
N VAL A 64 4.87 14.48 -1.85
CA VAL A 64 4.45 13.90 -3.13
C VAL A 64 5.29 14.45 -4.27
N GLU A 65 5.85 13.55 -5.06
CA GLU A 65 6.30 13.81 -6.42
C GLU A 65 5.35 13.04 -7.34
N PRO A 66 4.40 13.68 -8.01
CA PRO A 66 3.35 12.99 -8.77
C PRO A 66 3.90 11.95 -9.76
N GLY A 67 3.35 10.75 -9.70
CA GLY A 67 3.79 9.63 -10.54
C GLY A 67 5.11 8.98 -10.14
N ARG A 68 5.81 9.50 -9.14
CA ARG A 68 7.16 9.07 -8.80
C ARG A 68 7.34 8.66 -7.34
N ARG A 69 6.80 9.44 -6.42
CA ARG A 69 7.06 9.23 -5.01
C ARG A 69 5.93 9.77 -4.15
N VAL A 70 5.55 9.01 -3.13
CA VAL A 70 4.69 9.48 -2.05
C VAL A 70 5.20 8.96 -0.73
N ARG A 71 5.19 9.83 0.26
CA ARG A 71 5.60 9.52 1.63
C ARG A 71 4.48 9.93 2.59
N PHE A 72 4.12 9.05 3.50
CA PHE A 72 3.02 9.30 4.43
C PHE A 72 3.26 8.61 5.78
N THR A 73 2.62 9.15 6.81
CA THR A 73 2.63 8.54 8.13
C THR A 73 1.64 7.38 8.20
N TRP A 74 1.96 6.42 9.04
CA TRP A 74 1.15 5.24 9.29
C TRP A 74 1.01 5.07 10.80
N ASP A 75 -0.16 5.37 11.34
CA ASP A 75 -0.49 5.23 12.75
C ASP A 75 -1.45 4.05 12.91
N GLY A 76 -0.93 2.94 13.38
CA GLY A 76 -1.68 1.72 13.60
C GLY A 76 -0.92 0.76 14.50
N GLY A 77 -1.65 -0.07 15.24
CA GLY A 77 -1.03 -1.01 16.17
C GLY A 77 -0.26 -0.37 17.31
N GLY A 78 -0.56 0.90 17.64
CA GLY A 78 0.12 1.64 18.71
C GLY A 78 1.48 2.24 18.31
N HIS A 79 1.81 2.23 17.03
CA HIS A 79 3.06 2.77 16.52
C HIS A 79 2.81 3.83 15.45
N GLN A 80 3.54 4.94 15.53
CA GLN A 80 3.63 5.93 14.46
C GLN A 80 4.87 5.61 13.62
N THR A 81 4.63 5.30 12.36
CA THR A 81 5.67 4.91 11.40
C THR A 81 5.51 5.69 10.11
N VAL A 82 6.43 5.51 9.18
CA VAL A 82 6.41 6.21 7.89
C VAL A 82 6.56 5.21 6.76
N VAL A 83 5.71 5.35 5.75
CA VAL A 83 5.75 4.58 4.51
C VAL A 83 6.20 5.48 3.37
N GLU A 84 7.04 4.95 2.49
CA GLU A 84 7.40 5.58 1.22
C GLU A 84 7.21 4.59 0.07
N PHE A 85 6.54 5.04 -0.98
CA PHE A 85 6.54 4.40 -2.30
C PHE A 85 7.34 5.26 -3.26
N ARG A 86 8.32 4.65 -3.93
CA ARG A 86 9.09 5.31 -4.97
C ARG A 86 9.04 4.48 -6.24
N LEU A 87 8.75 5.12 -7.36
CA LEU A 87 8.70 4.49 -8.67
C LEU A 87 9.84 4.99 -9.55
N GLU A 88 10.45 4.06 -10.27
CA GLU A 88 11.46 4.32 -11.27
C GLU A 88 11.08 3.62 -12.58
N PRO A 89 11.42 4.20 -13.75
CA PRO A 89 11.27 3.48 -15.02
C PRO A 89 12.11 2.21 -15.03
N ALA A 90 11.56 1.14 -15.59
CA ALA A 90 12.25 -0.11 -15.85
C ALA A 90 12.25 -0.42 -17.34
N GLU A 91 13.04 -1.42 -17.76
CA GLU A 91 13.12 -1.83 -19.16
C GLU A 91 11.76 -2.22 -19.73
N GLY A 92 11.58 -2.03 -21.04
CA GLY A 92 10.37 -2.43 -21.75
C GLY A 92 9.11 -1.67 -21.37
N GLY A 93 9.24 -0.46 -20.83
CA GLY A 93 8.09 0.32 -20.36
C GLY A 93 7.53 -0.14 -19.01
N GLY A 94 8.30 -0.95 -18.28
CA GLY A 94 7.94 -1.42 -16.94
C GLY A 94 8.25 -0.40 -15.83
N THR A 95 7.98 -0.81 -14.60
CA THR A 95 8.13 0.02 -13.41
C THR A 95 8.83 -0.72 -12.30
N ARG A 96 9.81 -0.09 -11.69
CA ARG A 96 10.44 -0.54 -10.46
C ARG A 96 9.83 0.19 -9.27
N LEU A 97 9.33 -0.57 -8.30
CA LEU A 97 8.82 -0.06 -7.03
C LEU A 97 9.84 -0.31 -5.91
N LEU A 98 10.17 0.77 -5.21
CA LEU A 98 10.88 0.72 -3.94
C LEU A 98 9.90 1.09 -2.85
N LEU A 99 9.58 0.15 -1.97
CA LEU A 99 8.70 0.36 -0.83
C LEU A 99 9.52 0.30 0.44
N SER A 100 9.34 1.28 1.32
CA SER A 100 9.91 1.25 2.65
C SER A 100 8.89 1.60 3.72
N HIS A 101 8.95 0.94 4.85
CA HIS A 101 8.14 1.21 6.03
C HIS A 101 9.08 1.20 7.25
N ASP A 102 9.22 2.32 7.91
CA ASP A 102 10.25 2.59 8.90
C ASP A 102 9.66 3.26 10.15
N GLY A 103 10.41 3.22 11.25
CA GLY A 103 10.02 3.85 12.52
C GLY A 103 9.53 2.88 13.60
N PHE A 104 9.62 1.59 13.38
CA PHE A 104 9.27 0.59 14.39
C PHE A 104 10.27 0.59 15.54
N ARG A 105 9.78 0.59 16.77
CA ARG A 105 10.61 0.66 17.98
C ARG A 105 10.22 -0.39 19.00
N GLY A 106 11.21 -0.90 19.73
CA GLY A 106 11.03 -1.87 20.80
C GLY A 106 10.58 -3.25 20.30
N LEU A 107 10.28 -4.14 21.25
CA LEU A 107 9.86 -5.51 20.94
C LEU A 107 8.49 -5.56 20.26
N SER A 108 7.57 -4.72 20.69
CA SER A 108 6.24 -4.59 20.05
C SER A 108 6.36 -4.07 18.62
N GLY A 109 7.25 -3.11 18.38
CA GLY A 109 7.55 -2.61 17.04
C GLY A 109 8.18 -3.67 16.14
N LEU A 110 9.06 -4.49 16.67
CA LEU A 110 9.66 -5.61 15.95
C LEU A 110 8.61 -6.65 15.54
N PHE A 111 7.71 -6.98 16.45
CA PHE A 111 6.59 -7.88 16.17
C PHE A 111 5.68 -7.31 15.07
N LEU A 112 5.28 -6.05 15.21
CA LEU A 112 4.46 -5.36 14.22
C LEU A 112 5.13 -5.30 12.85
N ALA A 113 6.42 -4.96 12.79
CA ALA A 113 7.19 -4.93 11.55
C ALA A 113 7.22 -6.30 10.86
N THR A 114 7.38 -7.36 11.63
CA THR A 114 7.36 -8.73 11.11
C THR A 114 6.01 -9.06 10.49
N MET A 115 4.92 -8.73 11.17
CA MET A 115 3.56 -8.96 10.67
C MET A 115 3.29 -8.14 9.39
N LEU A 116 3.65 -6.85 9.40
CA LEU A 116 3.47 -5.98 8.24
C LEU A 116 4.35 -6.39 7.05
N ARG A 117 5.51 -6.97 7.30
CA ARG A 117 6.35 -7.52 6.23
C ARG A 117 5.62 -8.60 5.43
N PHE A 118 4.90 -9.50 6.09
CA PHE A 118 4.07 -10.48 5.39
C PHE A 118 2.94 -9.81 4.59
N GLY A 119 2.26 -8.84 5.18
CA GLY A 119 1.21 -8.08 4.51
C GLY A 119 1.72 -7.33 3.30
N TRP A 120 2.78 -6.58 3.42
CA TRP A 120 3.41 -5.87 2.31
C TRP A 120 3.92 -6.83 1.23
N GLY A 121 4.51 -7.97 1.62
CA GLY A 121 4.97 -8.98 0.68
C GLY A 121 3.85 -9.47 -0.23
N LYS A 122 2.70 -9.77 0.32
CA LYS A 122 1.52 -10.16 -0.45
C LYS A 122 0.99 -9.03 -1.31
N TYR A 123 0.99 -7.81 -0.78
CA TYR A 123 0.59 -6.61 -1.52
C TYR A 123 1.45 -6.40 -2.77
N VAL A 124 2.76 -6.37 -2.61
CA VAL A 124 3.67 -6.09 -3.74
C VAL A 124 3.80 -7.24 -4.72
N ASN A 125 3.61 -8.47 -4.28
CA ASN A 125 3.75 -9.65 -5.15
C ASN A 125 2.45 -10.05 -5.87
N THR A 126 1.29 -9.69 -5.34
CA THR A 126 0.00 -10.16 -5.87
C THR A 126 -0.97 -9.02 -6.10
N ILE A 127 -1.35 -8.29 -5.06
CA ILE A 127 -2.44 -7.30 -5.13
C ILE A 127 -2.08 -6.16 -6.07
N LEU A 128 -0.92 -5.55 -5.88
CA LEU A 128 -0.49 -4.40 -6.65
C LEU A 128 -0.29 -4.70 -8.14
N PRO A 129 0.47 -5.75 -8.53
CA PRO A 129 0.64 -6.04 -9.95
C PRO A 129 -0.66 -6.43 -10.66
N GLU A 130 -1.56 -7.16 -10.02
CA GLU A 130 -2.87 -7.49 -10.60
C GLU A 130 -3.74 -6.25 -10.78
N THR A 131 -3.73 -5.34 -9.81
CA THR A 131 -4.43 -4.06 -9.90
C THR A 131 -3.86 -3.20 -11.02
N ALA A 132 -2.55 -3.07 -11.10
CA ALA A 132 -1.88 -2.30 -12.16
C ALA A 132 -2.16 -2.86 -13.55
N LYS A 133 -2.14 -4.18 -13.70
CA LYS A 133 -2.49 -4.85 -14.95
C LYS A 133 -3.92 -4.54 -15.36
N HIS A 134 -4.87 -4.65 -14.45
CA HIS A 134 -6.27 -4.34 -14.73
C HIS A 134 -6.45 -2.89 -15.16
N LEU A 135 -5.84 -1.95 -14.46
CA LEU A 135 -5.92 -0.54 -14.81
C LEU A 135 -5.28 -0.23 -16.16
N ALA A 136 -4.15 -0.85 -16.48
CA ALA A 136 -3.50 -0.69 -17.77
C ALA A 136 -4.35 -1.24 -18.93
N ASP A 137 -5.02 -2.38 -18.72
CA ASP A 137 -5.78 -3.08 -19.76
C ASP A 137 -7.21 -2.53 -19.91
N LYS A 138 -7.87 -2.16 -18.82
CA LYS A 138 -9.32 -1.88 -18.78
C LYS A 138 -9.70 -0.53 -18.17
N GLY A 139 -8.78 0.14 -17.46
CA GLY A 139 -9.06 1.38 -16.74
C GLY A 139 -10.00 1.19 -15.56
N PHE A 140 -10.51 2.30 -15.01
CA PHE A 140 -11.35 2.31 -13.82
C PHE A 140 -12.81 1.92 -14.06
N GLY A 141 -13.27 1.94 -15.31
CA GLY A 141 -14.68 1.72 -15.66
C GLY A 141 -15.13 0.25 -15.61
N VAL A 142 -14.22 -0.69 -15.48
CA VAL A 142 -14.52 -2.13 -15.43
C VAL A 142 -14.29 -2.65 -14.02
N PRO A 143 -15.32 -3.22 -13.36
CA PRO A 143 -15.16 -3.82 -12.04
C PRO A 143 -14.12 -4.95 -12.05
N PHE A 144 -13.40 -5.06 -10.95
CA PHE A 144 -12.48 -6.17 -10.74
C PHE A 144 -13.23 -7.40 -10.28
N ASP A 145 -12.92 -8.55 -10.88
CA ASP A 145 -13.18 -9.81 -10.20
C ASP A 145 -12.17 -9.91 -9.04
N ARG A 146 -12.65 -9.71 -7.82
CA ARG A 146 -11.78 -9.83 -6.65
C ARG A 146 -11.17 -11.23 -6.62
N PRO A 147 -9.85 -11.32 -6.51
CA PRO A 147 -9.24 -12.56 -6.07
C PRO A 147 -9.89 -12.96 -4.74
N SER A 148 -10.03 -14.25 -4.52
CA SER A 148 -10.73 -14.80 -3.36
C SER A 148 -10.35 -14.09 -2.07
N LYS A 149 -11.25 -14.02 -1.08
CA LYS A 149 -11.04 -13.44 0.24
C LYS A 149 -9.73 -13.90 0.94
N ALA A 150 -9.17 -15.03 0.52
CA ALA A 150 -7.87 -15.51 0.97
C ALA A 150 -6.71 -14.60 0.53
N ALA A 151 -6.91 -13.74 -0.45
CA ALA A 151 -5.94 -12.75 -0.89
C ALA A 151 -6.03 -11.43 -0.12
N THR A 152 -7.05 -11.23 0.71
CA THR A 152 -7.15 -10.04 1.55
C THR A 152 -6.13 -10.15 2.66
N VAL A 153 -4.99 -9.60 2.42
CA VAL A 153 -4.03 -9.35 3.50
C VAL A 153 -4.51 -8.12 4.19
N GLY A 154 -5.16 -8.37 5.30
CA GLY A 154 -5.41 -7.29 6.20
C GLY A 154 -4.11 -6.63 6.60
N ILE A 155 -4.11 -5.32 6.61
CA ILE A 155 -3.28 -4.53 7.52
C ILE A 155 -3.44 -5.02 8.97
N ALA A 156 -4.35 -5.89 9.15
CA ALA A 156 -4.86 -6.48 10.37
C ALA A 156 -3.93 -7.47 11.07
N ALA A 157 -2.90 -7.87 10.46
CA ALA A 157 -1.88 -8.67 11.11
C ALA A 157 -1.16 -7.93 12.25
N SER A 158 -1.67 -6.77 12.62
CA SER A 158 -1.08 -5.88 13.62
C SER A 158 -1.77 -5.89 14.99
N ALA A 159 -2.67 -6.81 15.21
CA ALA A 159 -3.32 -6.92 16.52
C ALA A 159 -2.46 -7.65 17.56
#